data_0e203bb55ebd4ababca06b60dc5c67e8
#
_entry.id   0e203bb55ebd4ababca06b60dc5c67e8
#
_cell.length_a   1.000
_cell.length_b   1.000
_cell.length_c   1.000
_cell.angle_alpha   90.00
_cell.angle_beta   90.00
_cell.angle_gamma   90.00
#
_symmetry.space_group_name_H-M   'P 1'
#
loop_
_entity.id
_entity.type
_entity.pdbx_description
1 polymer ?
#
loop_
_entity_poly.entity_id
_entity_poly.type
_entity_poly.pdbx_seq_one_letter_code
_entity_poly.pdbx_strand_id
1 'polypeptide(L)'
;MGDLHVQILMGSASDADVMANTVRTLRELGVSCEMTVASAHRSPDRVQSVLEQALDRGVKVFVVGAGAAAHLAGVVAAHTERPVIGVPIDSSPLGGFDALLSTVQMPPGIPVATVAVGKAGATNAAVLAAQILAVSDPEIRARVEDYRRGLAAKVEQAAANLVEP
;
A
#
# COMPACT_ATOMS: atom_id res chain seq x y z
N MET A 1 16.30 3.30 -17.50
CA MET A 1 15.29 2.68 -16.60
C MET A 1 14.28 3.76 -16.28
N GLY A 2 12.99 3.51 -16.47
CA GLY A 2 11.96 4.51 -16.09
C GLY A 2 11.91 4.70 -14.59
N ASP A 3 11.49 5.89 -14.14
CA ASP A 3 11.37 6.21 -12.72
C ASP A 3 10.40 5.24 -12.02
N LEU A 4 10.84 4.66 -10.92
CA LEU A 4 10.00 3.84 -10.06
C LEU A 4 9.33 4.74 -9.01
N HIS A 5 8.00 4.85 -9.02
CA HIS A 5 7.30 5.74 -8.10
C HIS A 5 6.95 5.09 -6.76
N VAL A 6 6.57 3.81 -6.78
CA VAL A 6 6.12 3.10 -5.58
C VAL A 6 6.86 1.78 -5.42
N GLN A 7 7.52 1.60 -4.28
CA GLN A 7 8.05 0.30 -3.86
C GLN A 7 7.06 -0.38 -2.91
N ILE A 8 6.70 -1.62 -3.23
CA ILE A 8 5.83 -2.45 -2.41
C ILE A 8 6.67 -3.53 -1.73
N LEU A 9 6.58 -3.63 -0.41
CA LEU A 9 7.22 -4.68 0.37
C LEU A 9 6.18 -5.54 1.07
N MET A 10 6.47 -6.83 1.21
CA MET A 10 5.67 -7.76 2.03
C MET A 10 6.57 -8.66 2.86
N GLY A 11 6.13 -8.99 4.08
CA GLY A 11 6.92 -9.79 5.03
C GLY A 11 7.05 -11.27 4.67
N SER A 12 6.15 -11.77 3.83
CA SER A 12 6.09 -13.16 3.39
C SER A 12 5.50 -13.27 1.98
N ALA A 13 5.87 -14.32 1.25
CA ALA A 13 5.25 -14.65 -0.03
C ALA A 13 3.77 -15.03 0.11
N SER A 14 3.34 -15.47 1.30
CA SER A 14 1.92 -15.75 1.61
C SER A 14 1.02 -14.52 1.49
N ASP A 15 1.60 -13.31 1.57
CA ASP A 15 0.88 -12.05 1.51
C ASP A 15 0.63 -11.58 0.07
N ALA A 16 1.19 -12.30 -0.92
CA ALA A 16 1.20 -11.89 -2.33
C ALA A 16 -0.21 -11.73 -2.91
N ASP A 17 -1.15 -12.60 -2.58
CA ASP A 17 -2.54 -12.54 -3.09
C ASP A 17 -3.27 -11.27 -2.62
N VAL A 18 -2.98 -10.81 -1.40
CA VAL A 18 -3.51 -9.56 -0.86
C VAL A 18 -2.84 -8.39 -1.55
N MET A 19 -1.50 -8.36 -1.56
CA MET A 19 -0.71 -7.23 -2.08
C MET A 19 -0.76 -7.09 -3.60
N ALA A 20 -1.13 -8.14 -4.34
CA ALA A 20 -1.40 -8.06 -5.78
C ALA A 20 -2.51 -7.04 -6.12
N ASN A 21 -3.44 -6.74 -5.19
CA ASN A 21 -4.45 -5.71 -5.38
C ASN A 21 -3.81 -4.32 -5.43
N THR A 22 -2.78 -4.05 -4.63
CA THR A 22 -2.00 -2.81 -4.70
C THR A 22 -1.34 -2.64 -6.07
N VAL A 23 -0.67 -3.68 -6.57
CA VAL A 23 -0.01 -3.65 -7.89
C VAL A 23 -1.02 -3.39 -9.00
N ARG A 24 -2.16 -4.10 -8.99
CA ARG A 24 -3.21 -3.95 -10.01
C ARG A 24 -3.77 -2.54 -10.05
N THR A 25 -4.12 -2.00 -8.87
CA THR A 25 -4.71 -0.67 -8.77
C THR A 25 -3.70 0.44 -9.14
N LEU A 26 -2.42 0.33 -8.74
CA LEU A 26 -1.40 1.28 -9.16
C LEU A 26 -1.21 1.28 -10.69
N ARG A 27 -1.20 0.10 -11.31
CA ARG A 27 -1.10 -0.01 -12.78
C ARG A 27 -2.31 0.58 -13.49
N GLU A 28 -3.52 0.37 -12.97
CA GLU A 28 -4.75 0.98 -13.46
C GLU A 28 -4.67 2.51 -13.39
N LEU A 29 -4.08 3.04 -12.33
CA LEU A 29 -3.83 4.48 -12.14
C LEU A 29 -2.58 4.99 -12.89
N GLY A 30 -1.89 4.12 -13.66
CA GLY A 30 -0.71 4.47 -14.44
C GLY A 30 0.52 4.83 -13.59
N VAL A 31 0.59 4.32 -12.37
CA VAL A 31 1.71 4.53 -11.45
C VAL A 31 2.68 3.36 -11.54
N SER A 32 3.97 3.65 -11.80
CA SER A 32 5.03 2.64 -11.83
C SER A 32 5.27 2.07 -10.44
N CYS A 33 5.27 0.73 -10.32
CA CYS A 33 5.47 0.05 -9.04
C CYS A 33 6.21 -1.26 -9.21
N GLU A 34 6.93 -1.65 -8.17
CA GLU A 34 7.59 -2.94 -8.03
C GLU A 34 7.26 -3.56 -6.68
N MET A 35 7.07 -4.88 -6.64
CA MET A 35 6.72 -5.62 -5.42
C MET A 35 7.79 -6.68 -5.12
N THR A 36 8.22 -6.75 -3.86
CA THR A 36 9.18 -7.74 -3.39
C THR A 36 8.87 -8.25 -1.99
N VAL A 37 9.48 -9.38 -1.65
CA VAL A 37 9.44 -9.96 -0.29
C VAL A 37 10.70 -9.53 0.47
N ALA A 38 10.51 -8.96 1.66
CA ALA A 38 11.57 -8.67 2.61
C ALA A 38 11.01 -8.69 4.04
N SER A 39 11.55 -9.52 4.91
CA SER A 39 11.04 -9.71 6.28
C SER A 39 11.87 -8.92 7.28
N ALA A 40 11.22 -8.04 8.05
CA ALA A 40 11.91 -7.29 9.11
C ALA A 40 12.56 -8.20 10.18
N HIS A 41 11.96 -9.36 10.46
CA HIS A 41 12.46 -10.29 11.48
C HIS A 41 13.46 -11.31 10.96
N ARG A 42 13.26 -11.79 9.71
CA ARG A 42 14.05 -12.90 9.16
C ARG A 42 15.18 -12.48 8.21
N SER A 43 15.06 -11.28 7.63
CA SER A 43 16.04 -10.75 6.67
C SER A 43 16.14 -9.21 6.78
N PRO A 44 16.52 -8.65 7.95
CA PRO A 44 16.58 -7.19 8.16
C PRO A 44 17.51 -6.51 7.15
N ASP A 45 18.67 -7.08 6.85
CA ASP A 45 19.64 -6.52 5.89
C ASP A 45 19.05 -6.43 4.47
N ARG A 46 18.19 -7.41 4.10
CA ARG A 46 17.47 -7.34 2.82
C ARG A 46 16.47 -6.17 2.80
N VAL A 47 15.79 -5.90 3.91
CA VAL A 47 14.89 -4.74 3.99
C VAL A 47 15.68 -3.47 3.71
N GLN A 48 16.82 -3.28 4.38
CA GLN A 48 17.67 -2.10 4.17
C GLN A 48 18.16 -2.00 2.73
N SER A 49 18.68 -3.09 2.16
CA SER A 49 19.16 -3.12 0.77
C SER A 49 18.05 -2.77 -0.25
N VAL A 50 16.82 -3.27 -0.04
CA VAL A 50 15.66 -2.92 -0.90
C VAL A 50 15.30 -1.45 -0.79
N LEU A 51 15.36 -0.87 0.40
CA LEU A 51 15.09 0.57 0.61
C LEU A 51 16.13 1.44 -0.10
N GLU A 52 17.42 1.16 0.06
CA GLU A 52 18.51 1.89 -0.58
C GLU A 52 18.36 1.86 -2.11
N GLN A 53 18.17 0.66 -2.70
CA GLN A 53 17.96 0.49 -4.13
C GLN A 53 16.71 1.21 -4.65
N ALA A 54 15.63 1.21 -3.86
CA ALA A 54 14.40 1.90 -4.23
C ALA A 54 14.57 3.42 -4.22
N LEU A 55 15.27 3.95 -3.23
CA LEU A 55 15.57 5.39 -3.13
C LEU A 55 16.47 5.85 -4.28
N ASP A 56 17.50 5.08 -4.64
CA ASP A 56 18.38 5.34 -5.80
C ASP A 56 17.62 5.36 -7.13
N ARG A 57 16.50 4.62 -7.22
CA ARG A 57 15.61 4.58 -8.38
C ARG A 57 14.50 5.64 -8.35
N GLY A 58 14.52 6.55 -7.39
CA GLY A 58 13.58 7.67 -7.31
C GLY A 58 12.22 7.37 -6.68
N VAL A 59 12.11 6.29 -5.90
CA VAL A 59 10.86 5.95 -5.19
C VAL A 59 10.39 7.10 -4.32
N LYS A 60 9.10 7.40 -4.41
CA LYS A 60 8.43 8.51 -3.71
C LYS A 60 7.53 8.03 -2.57
N VAL A 61 7.01 6.79 -2.65
CA VAL A 61 6.11 6.22 -1.65
C VAL A 61 6.43 4.73 -1.45
N PHE A 62 6.42 4.28 -0.22
CA PHE A 62 6.48 2.86 0.13
C PHE A 62 5.09 2.35 0.54
N VAL A 63 4.70 1.17 0.02
CA VAL A 63 3.51 0.44 0.48
C VAL A 63 3.97 -0.87 1.09
N VAL A 64 3.58 -1.15 2.32
CA VAL A 64 4.12 -2.26 3.11
C VAL A 64 3.01 -3.12 3.68
N GLY A 65 2.94 -4.38 3.24
CA GLY A 65 1.99 -5.38 3.74
C GLY A 65 2.63 -6.34 4.74
N ALA A 66 1.99 -6.55 5.87
CA ALA A 66 2.40 -7.54 6.85
C ALA A 66 1.23 -8.04 7.70
N GLY A 67 1.30 -9.32 8.10
CA GLY A 67 0.35 -9.95 9.01
C GLY A 67 0.95 -10.25 10.38
N ALA A 68 0.13 -10.70 11.31
CA ALA A 68 0.50 -11.03 12.68
C ALA A 68 1.28 -9.90 13.37
N ALA A 69 2.53 -10.12 13.80
CA ALA A 69 3.43 -9.08 14.30
C ALA A 69 3.92 -8.21 13.12
N ALA A 70 3.08 -7.32 12.63
CA ALA A 70 3.24 -6.54 11.40
C ALA A 70 4.22 -5.36 11.57
N HIS A 71 5.46 -5.63 11.98
CA HIS A 71 6.47 -4.61 12.28
C HIS A 71 7.14 -4.02 11.04
N LEU A 72 7.00 -4.65 9.87
CA LEU A 72 7.74 -4.27 8.66
C LEU A 72 7.51 -2.81 8.26
N ALA A 73 6.27 -2.32 8.32
CA ALA A 73 5.96 -0.93 7.97
C ALA A 73 6.65 0.08 8.90
N GLY A 74 6.67 -0.21 10.20
CA GLY A 74 7.38 0.61 11.19
C GLY A 74 8.89 0.60 10.97
N VAL A 75 9.47 -0.56 10.63
CA VAL A 75 10.90 -0.67 10.28
C VAL A 75 11.21 0.15 9.03
N VAL A 76 10.41 0.05 7.99
CA VAL A 76 10.58 0.87 6.77
C VAL A 76 10.48 2.36 7.11
N ALA A 77 9.49 2.78 7.88
CA ALA A 77 9.31 4.18 8.27
C ALA A 77 10.47 4.75 9.09
N ALA A 78 11.17 3.91 9.85
CA ALA A 78 12.35 4.30 10.61
C ALA A 78 13.61 4.54 9.74
N HIS A 79 13.60 4.10 8.48
CA HIS A 79 14.76 4.16 7.58
C HIS A 79 14.55 5.07 6.36
N THR A 80 13.46 5.83 6.29
CA THR A 80 13.20 6.75 5.18
C THR A 80 12.33 7.93 5.61
N GLU A 81 12.52 9.09 4.97
CA GLU A 81 11.62 10.24 5.06
C GLU A 81 10.49 10.21 4.03
N ARG A 82 10.44 9.17 3.18
CA ARG A 82 9.35 8.99 2.22
C ARG A 82 8.09 8.52 2.93
N PRO A 83 6.89 8.91 2.46
CA PRO A 83 5.63 8.39 3.00
C PRO A 83 5.59 6.86 2.98
N VAL A 84 5.19 6.27 4.11
CA VAL A 84 5.00 4.82 4.26
C VAL A 84 3.53 4.53 4.53
N ILE A 85 2.93 3.67 3.71
CA ILE A 85 1.56 3.23 3.84
C ILE A 85 1.58 1.76 4.29
N GLY A 86 1.00 1.48 5.45
CA GLY A 86 0.92 0.15 6.04
C GLY A 86 -0.40 -0.53 5.71
N VAL A 87 -0.33 -1.76 5.21
CA VAL A 87 -1.47 -2.64 4.93
C VAL A 87 -1.45 -3.79 5.94
N PRO A 88 -2.29 -3.76 6.98
CA PRO A 88 -2.43 -4.90 7.88
C PRO A 88 -3.06 -6.08 7.13
N ILE A 89 -2.52 -7.30 7.35
CA ILE A 89 -3.01 -8.50 6.66
C ILE A 89 -3.58 -9.49 7.70
N ASP A 90 -4.74 -10.04 7.40
CA ASP A 90 -5.52 -10.97 8.23
C ASP A 90 -5.00 -12.43 8.14
N SER A 91 -3.70 -12.61 8.32
CA SER A 91 -3.03 -13.91 8.20
C SER A 91 -2.90 -14.68 9.53
N SER A 92 -3.55 -14.21 10.60
CA SER A 92 -3.49 -14.83 11.93
C SER A 92 -4.89 -15.23 12.45
N PRO A 93 -4.97 -16.07 13.50
CA PRO A 93 -6.25 -16.40 14.15
C PRO A 93 -6.99 -15.18 14.74
N LEU A 94 -6.32 -14.02 14.88
CA LEU A 94 -6.89 -12.79 15.40
C LEU A 94 -7.56 -11.92 14.31
N GLY A 95 -7.73 -12.47 13.09
CA GLY A 95 -8.45 -11.79 11.99
C GLY A 95 -7.83 -10.45 11.58
N GLY A 96 -6.51 -10.30 11.73
CA GLY A 96 -5.79 -9.09 11.38
C GLY A 96 -5.81 -7.97 12.43
N PHE A 97 -6.48 -8.16 13.57
CA PHE A 97 -6.50 -7.14 14.63
C PHE A 97 -5.11 -6.92 15.25
N ASP A 98 -4.33 -7.98 15.39
CA ASP A 98 -2.92 -7.95 15.79
C ASP A 98 -2.06 -7.16 14.77
N ALA A 99 -2.24 -7.44 13.48
CA ALA A 99 -1.54 -6.72 12.43
C ALA A 99 -1.92 -5.23 12.38
N LEU A 100 -3.21 -4.92 12.55
CA LEU A 100 -3.69 -3.53 12.60
C LEU A 100 -3.04 -2.77 13.76
N LEU A 101 -3.07 -3.31 14.97
CA LEU A 101 -2.48 -2.65 16.14
C LEU A 101 -0.96 -2.51 16.03
N SER A 102 -0.27 -3.53 15.49
CA SER A 102 1.18 -3.49 15.28
C SER A 102 1.59 -2.43 14.25
N THR A 103 0.72 -2.12 13.29
CA THR A 103 1.01 -1.17 12.20
C THR A 103 0.64 0.26 12.58
N VAL A 104 -0.51 0.46 13.28
CA VAL A 104 -1.05 1.81 13.52
C VAL A 104 -0.43 2.50 14.73
N GLN A 105 0.03 1.76 15.75
CA GLN A 105 0.51 2.31 17.02
C GLN A 105 1.97 2.77 16.94
N MET A 106 2.24 3.69 16.00
CA MET A 106 3.58 4.25 15.82
C MET A 106 3.90 5.37 16.82
N PRO A 107 5.17 5.51 17.23
CA PRO A 107 5.59 6.59 18.11
C PRO A 107 5.48 7.96 17.40
N PRO A 108 5.31 9.06 18.17
CA PRO A 108 5.31 10.41 17.61
C PRO A 108 6.58 10.69 16.81
N GLY A 109 6.42 11.23 15.59
CA GLY A 109 7.52 11.60 14.70
C GLY A 109 7.88 10.56 13.63
N ILE A 110 7.45 9.29 13.78
CA ILE A 110 7.66 8.23 12.78
C ILE A 110 6.31 7.66 12.35
N PRO A 111 5.60 8.33 11.44
CA PRO A 111 4.23 7.92 11.07
C PRO A 111 4.23 6.77 10.06
N VAL A 112 3.22 5.91 10.17
CA VAL A 112 2.79 4.98 9.13
C VAL A 112 1.31 5.26 8.81
N ALA A 113 1.00 5.60 7.57
CA ALA A 113 -0.38 5.80 7.11
C ALA A 113 -1.08 4.43 7.00
N THR A 114 -1.72 4.00 8.07
CA THR A 114 -2.34 2.67 8.15
C THR A 114 -3.71 2.68 7.49
N VAL A 115 -3.94 1.75 6.55
CA VAL A 115 -5.21 1.59 5.82
C VAL A 115 -6.02 0.39 6.36
N ALA A 116 -7.13 0.04 5.70
CA ALA A 116 -7.96 -1.08 6.08
C ALA A 116 -7.21 -2.43 6.04
N VAL A 117 -7.72 -3.43 6.75
CA VAL A 117 -7.17 -4.79 6.78
C VAL A 117 -7.44 -5.53 5.47
N GLY A 118 -6.47 -6.29 4.99
CA GLY A 118 -6.62 -7.22 3.87
C GLY A 118 -6.75 -6.55 2.49
N LYS A 119 -7.50 -7.18 1.58
CA LYS A 119 -7.60 -6.76 0.17
C LYS A 119 -8.14 -5.34 -0.03
N ALA A 120 -9.10 -4.93 0.79
CA ALA A 120 -9.62 -3.55 0.76
C ALA A 120 -8.52 -2.54 1.11
N GLY A 121 -7.72 -2.84 2.13
CA GLY A 121 -6.56 -2.05 2.52
C GLY A 121 -5.50 -1.98 1.43
N ALA A 122 -5.20 -3.10 0.78
CA ALA A 122 -4.24 -3.15 -0.32
C ALA A 122 -4.66 -2.26 -1.51
N THR A 123 -5.96 -2.25 -1.86
CA THR A 123 -6.51 -1.33 -2.86
C THR A 123 -6.43 0.13 -2.40
N ASN A 124 -6.83 0.42 -1.16
CA ASN A 124 -6.79 1.78 -0.61
C ASN A 124 -5.36 2.32 -0.49
N ALA A 125 -4.38 1.47 -0.19
CA ALA A 125 -2.96 1.84 -0.16
C ALA A 125 -2.48 2.32 -1.54
N ALA A 126 -2.89 1.66 -2.61
CA ALA A 126 -2.58 2.08 -3.98
C ALA A 126 -3.21 3.43 -4.32
N VAL A 127 -4.48 3.61 -3.97
CA VAL A 127 -5.19 4.88 -4.21
C VAL A 127 -4.54 6.01 -3.41
N LEU A 128 -4.21 5.79 -2.12
CA LEU A 128 -3.55 6.78 -1.29
C LEU A 128 -2.15 7.13 -1.82
N ALA A 129 -1.36 6.14 -2.27
CA ALA A 129 -0.07 6.39 -2.90
C ALA A 129 -0.21 7.25 -4.16
N ALA A 130 -1.19 6.94 -5.02
CA ALA A 130 -1.48 7.74 -6.20
C ALA A 130 -1.95 9.17 -5.83
N GLN A 131 -2.76 9.35 -4.79
CA GLN A 131 -3.17 10.66 -4.31
C GLN A 131 -1.99 11.50 -3.80
N ILE A 132 -1.03 10.89 -3.09
CA ILE A 132 0.20 11.56 -2.65
C ILE A 132 0.99 12.06 -3.87
N LEU A 133 1.17 11.22 -4.89
CA LEU A 133 1.85 11.60 -6.13
C LEU A 133 1.10 12.68 -6.91
N ALA A 134 -0.23 12.59 -6.94
CA ALA A 134 -1.12 13.54 -7.62
C ALA A 134 -1.05 14.98 -7.10
N VAL A 135 -0.48 15.21 -5.92
CA VAL A 135 -0.25 16.57 -5.39
C VAL A 135 0.66 17.37 -6.31
N SER A 136 1.65 16.71 -6.93
CA SER A 136 2.62 17.34 -7.82
C SER A 136 2.58 16.85 -9.27
N ASP A 137 1.72 15.87 -9.59
CA ASP A 137 1.59 15.25 -10.90
C ASP A 137 0.16 15.39 -11.43
N PRO A 138 -0.09 16.30 -12.41
CA PRO A 138 -1.42 16.52 -12.97
C PRO A 138 -1.99 15.32 -13.74
N GLU A 139 -1.14 14.47 -14.33
CA GLU A 139 -1.60 13.30 -15.08
C GLU A 139 -2.12 12.23 -14.11
N ILE A 140 -1.37 11.97 -13.03
CA ILE A 140 -1.82 11.04 -11.99
C ILE A 140 -3.10 11.59 -11.33
N ARG A 141 -3.18 12.90 -11.12
CA ARG A 141 -4.39 13.55 -10.56
C ARG A 141 -5.62 13.26 -11.43
N ALA A 142 -5.54 13.48 -12.73
CA ALA A 142 -6.65 13.22 -13.65
C ALA A 142 -7.10 11.74 -13.59
N ARG A 143 -6.16 10.80 -13.51
CA ARG A 143 -6.46 9.36 -13.40
C ARG A 143 -7.14 9.00 -12.07
N VAL A 144 -6.72 9.61 -10.97
CA VAL A 144 -7.38 9.43 -9.65
C VAL A 144 -8.82 9.98 -9.67
N GLU A 145 -9.04 11.12 -10.32
CA GLU A 145 -10.39 11.70 -10.49
C GLU A 145 -11.27 10.78 -11.35
N ASP A 146 -10.74 10.26 -12.46
CA ASP A 146 -11.45 9.31 -13.33
C ASP A 146 -11.80 8.01 -12.58
N TYR A 147 -10.86 7.46 -11.83
CA TYR A 147 -11.08 6.29 -11.00
C TYR A 147 -12.24 6.50 -10.01
N ARG A 148 -12.27 7.65 -9.32
CA ARG A 148 -13.35 8.00 -8.39
C ARG A 148 -14.69 8.19 -9.08
N ARG A 149 -14.73 8.82 -10.26
CA ARG A 149 -15.95 8.92 -11.08
C ARG A 149 -16.48 7.53 -11.46
N GLY A 150 -15.59 6.62 -11.83
CA GLY A 150 -15.95 5.23 -12.12
C GLY A 150 -16.56 4.49 -10.93
N LEU A 151 -16.07 4.74 -9.69
CA LEU A 151 -16.67 4.17 -8.49
C LEU A 151 -18.08 4.73 -8.24
N ALA A 152 -18.29 6.04 -8.39
CA ALA A 152 -19.60 6.65 -8.26
C ALA A 152 -20.60 6.10 -9.29
N ALA A 153 -20.20 6.00 -10.55
CA ALA A 153 -21.03 5.45 -11.61
C ALA A 153 -21.49 4.00 -11.33
N LYS A 154 -20.63 3.17 -10.74
CA LYS A 154 -20.98 1.80 -10.32
C LYS A 154 -22.06 1.80 -9.23
N VAL A 155 -22.02 2.73 -8.29
CA VAL A 155 -23.05 2.86 -7.24
C VAL A 155 -24.37 3.28 -7.84
N GLU A 156 -24.40 4.29 -8.73
CA GLU A 156 -25.61 4.72 -9.45
C GLU A 156 -26.22 3.60 -10.27
N GLN A 157 -25.38 2.84 -10.98
CA GLN A 157 -25.86 1.69 -11.75
C GLN A 157 -26.44 0.58 -10.85
N ALA A 158 -25.79 0.32 -9.71
CA ALA A 158 -26.31 -0.67 -8.75
C ALA A 158 -27.64 -0.20 -8.15
N ALA A 159 -27.77 1.07 -7.82
CA ALA A 159 -29.01 1.65 -7.31
C ALA A 159 -30.16 1.56 -8.33
N ALA A 160 -29.88 1.84 -9.61
CA ALA A 160 -30.87 1.73 -10.68
C ALA A 160 -31.34 0.28 -10.94
N ASN A 161 -30.53 -0.70 -10.59
CA ASN A 161 -30.83 -2.13 -10.76
C ASN A 161 -31.47 -2.77 -9.51
N LEU A 162 -31.65 -2.01 -8.42
CA LEU A 162 -32.40 -2.51 -7.26
C LEU A 162 -33.88 -2.66 -7.66
N VAL A 163 -34.34 -3.92 -7.67
CA VAL A 163 -35.79 -4.22 -7.79
C VAL A 163 -36.37 -4.08 -6.39
N GLU A 164 -37.43 -3.28 -6.23
CA GLU A 164 -38.17 -3.25 -4.97
C GLU A 164 -38.67 -4.68 -4.64
N PRO A 165 -38.54 -5.13 -3.37
CA PRO A 165 -38.96 -6.48 -2.98
C PRO A 165 -40.46 -6.67 -2.99
#